data_3020cf339929cf89f67884404a2ca268
#
_entry.id   3020cf339929cf89f67884404a2ca268
#
_cell.length_a   1.000
_cell.length_b   1.000
_cell.length_c   1.000
_cell.angle_alpha   90.00
_cell.angle_beta   90.00
_cell.angle_gamma   90.00
#
_symmetry.space_group_name_H-M   'P 1'
#
loop_
_entity.id
_entity.type
_entity.pdbx_description
1 polymer ?
#
loop_
_entity_poly.entity_id
_entity_poly.type
_entity_poly.pdbx_seq_one_letter_code
_entity_poly.pdbx_strand_id
1 'polypeptide(L)'
;MSHNTCKLEWHEIEGRRRLWVHRKGATRALGPGHESVPEPYRAVGQPVLIGGSMGTESWVLTGMASSEATAFSSACHGAGRSMSRHQARKRWHGRQVVDELAGRGITVRSPSSRGVAEEAPGAYKDVAEVVLAS
;
A
#
# COMPACT_ATOMS: atom_id res chain seq x y z
N MET A 1 -0.87 -1.17 9.73
CA MET A 1 -1.85 -1.71 8.77
C MET A 1 -1.67 -3.22 8.70
N SER A 2 -2.74 -4.01 8.72
CA SER A 2 -2.63 -5.47 8.63
C SER A 2 -2.33 -5.87 7.19
N HIS A 3 -1.28 -6.69 6.98
CA HIS A 3 -0.86 -7.13 5.65
C HIS A 3 -1.74 -8.27 5.11
N ASN A 4 -2.50 -8.92 5.96
CA ASN A 4 -3.33 -10.08 5.65
C ASN A 4 -4.64 -9.98 6.43
N THR A 5 -5.75 -9.83 5.73
CA THR A 5 -7.09 -9.69 6.33
C THR A 5 -8.08 -10.57 5.60
N CYS A 6 -9.08 -11.07 6.32
CA CYS A 6 -10.22 -11.76 5.75
C CYS A 6 -11.48 -11.20 6.41
N LYS A 7 -12.43 -10.74 5.60
CA LYS A 7 -13.69 -10.15 6.08
C LYS A 7 -14.86 -10.72 5.31
N LEU A 8 -15.97 -10.90 6.01
CA LEU A 8 -17.23 -11.27 5.40
C LEU A 8 -17.94 -10.02 4.93
N GLU A 9 -18.11 -9.87 3.63
CA GLU A 9 -18.60 -8.66 2.98
C GLU A 9 -19.72 -8.98 1.99
N TRP A 10 -20.64 -8.02 1.74
CA TRP A 10 -21.63 -8.12 0.70
C TRP A 10 -21.09 -7.51 -0.59
N HIS A 11 -21.26 -8.20 -1.71
CA HIS A 11 -20.84 -7.75 -3.04
C HIS A 11 -21.91 -8.06 -4.09
N GLU A 12 -22.00 -7.20 -5.11
CA GLU A 12 -22.86 -7.38 -6.27
C GLU A 12 -22.12 -8.19 -7.36
N ILE A 13 -22.37 -9.51 -7.39
CA ILE A 13 -21.81 -10.43 -8.39
C ILE A 13 -22.92 -11.36 -8.83
N GLU A 14 -23.47 -11.15 -10.03
CA GLU A 14 -24.65 -11.90 -10.49
C GLU A 14 -25.76 -11.93 -9.42
N GLY A 15 -26.02 -10.74 -8.78
CA GLY A 15 -26.83 -10.56 -7.61
C GLY A 15 -26.05 -10.42 -6.32
N ARG A 16 -26.73 -9.96 -5.26
CA ARG A 16 -26.12 -9.67 -3.95
C ARG A 16 -25.69 -10.94 -3.25
N ARG A 17 -24.38 -11.12 -3.03
CA ARG A 17 -23.79 -12.30 -2.39
C ARG A 17 -22.93 -11.91 -1.19
N ARG A 18 -22.90 -12.77 -0.19
CA ARG A 18 -22.05 -12.63 1.00
C ARG A 18 -20.81 -13.48 0.84
N LEU A 19 -19.63 -12.84 0.78
CA LEU A 19 -18.36 -13.47 0.46
C LEU A 19 -17.31 -13.23 1.54
N TRP A 20 -16.46 -14.22 1.75
CA TRP A 20 -15.22 -14.04 2.51
C TRP A 20 -14.16 -13.41 1.59
N VAL A 21 -13.91 -12.10 1.76
CA VAL A 21 -12.91 -11.39 0.97
C VAL A 21 -11.58 -11.41 1.69
N HIS A 22 -10.63 -12.13 1.12
CA HIS A 22 -9.27 -12.25 1.63
C HIS A 22 -8.35 -11.26 0.90
N ARG A 23 -7.79 -10.31 1.63
CA ARG A 23 -6.85 -9.30 1.11
C ARG A 23 -5.46 -9.52 1.70
N LYS A 24 -4.45 -9.67 0.83
CA LYS A 24 -3.04 -9.77 1.18
C LYS A 24 -2.26 -8.75 0.37
N GLY A 25 -1.55 -7.83 1.05
CA GLY A 25 -0.90 -6.70 0.37
C GLY A 25 -1.90 -5.67 -0.18
N ALA A 26 -3.16 -5.76 0.26
CA ALA A 26 -4.25 -4.90 -0.14
C ALA A 26 -5.10 -4.49 1.07
N THR A 27 -5.88 -3.43 0.91
CA THR A 27 -6.84 -2.93 1.89
C THR A 27 -8.20 -2.73 1.26
N ARG A 28 -9.23 -2.60 2.09
CA ARG A 28 -10.57 -2.26 1.63
C ARG A 28 -10.60 -0.79 1.20
N ALA A 29 -11.27 -0.53 0.07
CA ALA A 29 -11.40 0.79 -0.57
C ALA A 29 -12.84 0.99 -1.03
N LEU A 30 -13.75 1.16 -0.08
CA LEU A 30 -15.18 1.33 -0.35
C LEU A 30 -15.44 2.68 -1.04
N GLY A 31 -16.27 2.66 -2.07
CA GLY A 31 -16.66 3.86 -2.81
C GLY A 31 -17.56 4.81 -2.04
N PRO A 32 -17.82 6.00 -2.61
CA PRO A 32 -18.78 6.96 -2.07
C PRO A 32 -20.17 6.34 -1.86
N GLY A 33 -20.87 6.78 -0.81
CA GLY A 33 -22.21 6.32 -0.48
C GLY A 33 -22.30 4.99 0.25
N HIS A 34 -21.23 4.21 0.31
CA HIS A 34 -21.28 2.90 0.97
C HIS A 34 -21.54 3.03 2.49
N GLU A 35 -22.49 2.27 3.03
CA GLU A 35 -22.97 2.35 4.41
C GLU A 35 -21.87 2.16 5.48
N SER A 36 -20.86 1.33 5.18
CA SER A 36 -19.72 1.08 6.08
C SER A 36 -18.62 2.17 6.02
N VAL A 37 -18.75 3.19 5.17
CA VAL A 37 -17.83 4.33 5.17
C VAL A 37 -18.29 5.30 6.27
N PRO A 38 -17.38 5.71 7.19
CA PRO A 38 -17.70 6.68 8.22
C PRO A 38 -18.31 7.97 7.62
N GLU A 39 -19.25 8.56 8.32
CA GLU A 39 -20.03 9.70 7.84
C GLU A 39 -19.18 10.84 7.25
N PRO A 40 -18.08 11.30 7.88
CA PRO A 40 -17.23 12.37 7.32
C PRO A 40 -16.61 12.05 5.95
N TYR A 41 -16.49 10.78 5.59
CA TYR A 41 -15.90 10.34 4.31
C TYR A 41 -16.93 9.77 3.34
N ARG A 42 -18.19 9.66 3.74
CA ARG A 42 -19.23 8.98 2.96
C ARG A 42 -19.43 9.59 1.59
N ALA A 43 -19.30 10.90 1.46
CA ALA A 43 -19.44 11.59 0.18
C ALA A 43 -18.28 11.38 -0.79
N VAL A 44 -17.08 11.07 -0.27
CA VAL A 44 -15.84 10.96 -1.08
C VAL A 44 -15.28 9.54 -1.20
N GLY A 45 -15.77 8.62 -0.38
CA GLY A 45 -15.27 7.25 -0.31
C GLY A 45 -14.25 7.01 0.82
N GLN A 46 -13.92 5.76 1.05
CA GLN A 46 -13.01 5.35 2.12
C GLN A 46 -11.58 5.82 1.82
N PRO A 47 -10.90 6.55 2.72
CA PRO A 47 -9.49 6.88 2.57
C PRO A 47 -8.61 5.64 2.54
N VAL A 48 -7.67 5.61 1.60
CA VAL A 48 -6.71 4.53 1.39
C VAL A 48 -5.30 5.11 1.36
N LEU A 49 -4.38 4.49 2.10
CA LEU A 49 -2.98 4.89 2.10
C LEU A 49 -2.17 3.91 1.25
N ILE A 50 -1.43 4.44 0.27
CA ILE A 50 -0.45 3.68 -0.50
C ILE A 50 0.94 4.17 -0.10
N GLY A 51 1.64 3.37 0.69
CA GLY A 51 2.99 3.67 1.14
C GLY A 51 4.04 3.41 0.08
N GLY A 52 4.94 4.36 -0.10
CA GLY A 52 6.18 4.15 -0.84
C GLY A 52 7.27 3.49 0.02
N SER A 53 8.50 3.94 -0.14
CA SER A 53 9.65 3.48 0.64
C SER A 53 10.38 4.67 1.29
N MET A 54 11.51 4.42 1.97
CA MET A 54 12.34 5.48 2.54
C MET A 54 12.77 6.47 1.44
N GLY A 55 12.44 7.76 1.63
CA GLY A 55 12.82 8.82 0.69
C GLY A 55 12.01 8.87 -0.60
N THR A 56 10.92 8.13 -0.70
CA THR A 56 9.90 8.27 -1.73
C THR A 56 8.61 8.81 -1.12
N GLU A 57 7.66 9.16 -1.95
CA GLU A 57 6.35 9.66 -1.55
C GLU A 57 5.43 8.55 -1.03
N SER A 58 4.36 8.96 -0.37
CA SER A 58 3.21 8.13 -0.04
C SER A 58 1.94 8.87 -0.43
N TRP A 59 0.91 8.14 -0.82
CA TRP A 59 -0.32 8.70 -1.36
C TRP A 59 -1.52 8.43 -0.47
N VAL A 60 -2.42 9.39 -0.43
CA VAL A 60 -3.75 9.24 0.16
C VAL A 60 -4.75 9.30 -0.97
N LEU A 61 -5.45 8.21 -1.19
CA LEU A 61 -6.48 8.07 -2.21
C LEU A 61 -7.84 7.83 -1.55
N THR A 62 -8.90 7.78 -2.35
CA THR A 62 -10.24 7.37 -1.90
C THR A 62 -10.75 6.21 -2.73
N GLY A 63 -11.52 5.32 -2.11
CA GLY A 63 -12.18 4.23 -2.81
C GLY A 63 -13.17 4.76 -3.86
N MET A 64 -13.27 4.07 -4.98
CA MET A 64 -14.20 4.38 -6.06
C MET A 64 -15.33 3.35 -6.12
N ALA A 65 -16.54 3.78 -6.50
CA ALA A 65 -17.67 2.86 -6.65
C ALA A 65 -17.42 1.77 -7.70
N SER A 66 -16.69 2.10 -8.78
CA SER A 66 -16.34 1.16 -9.84
C SER A 66 -15.41 0.02 -9.39
N SER A 67 -14.65 0.22 -8.29
CA SER A 67 -13.73 -0.79 -7.77
C SER A 67 -14.44 -2.02 -7.19
N GLU A 68 -15.74 -1.93 -6.90
CA GLU A 68 -16.50 -3.07 -6.42
C GLU A 68 -16.55 -4.20 -7.46
N ALA A 69 -16.90 -3.87 -8.70
CA ALA A 69 -17.03 -4.84 -9.78
C ALA A 69 -15.69 -5.42 -10.25
N THR A 70 -14.60 -4.65 -10.15
CA THR A 70 -13.28 -5.04 -10.68
C THR A 70 -12.35 -5.63 -9.64
N ALA A 71 -12.46 -5.22 -8.39
CA ALA A 71 -11.51 -5.53 -7.33
C ALA A 71 -12.14 -5.77 -5.95
N PHE A 72 -13.44 -6.04 -5.86
CA PHE A 72 -14.16 -6.21 -4.58
C PHE A 72 -13.89 -5.05 -3.61
N SER A 73 -13.99 -3.82 -4.11
CA SER A 73 -13.67 -2.60 -3.33
C SER A 73 -12.33 -2.71 -2.61
N SER A 74 -11.28 -3.08 -3.34
CA SER A 74 -9.94 -3.26 -2.80
C SER A 74 -8.92 -2.37 -3.52
N ALA A 75 -7.91 -1.92 -2.78
CA ALA A 75 -6.74 -1.23 -3.33
C ALA A 75 -5.46 -1.81 -2.72
N CYS A 76 -4.33 -1.67 -3.42
CA CYS A 76 -3.04 -1.99 -2.83
C CYS A 76 -2.78 -1.08 -1.61
N HIS A 77 -1.90 -1.49 -0.68
CA HIS A 77 -1.57 -0.67 0.48
C HIS A 77 -0.09 -0.23 0.52
N GLY A 78 0.60 -0.37 -0.59
CA GLY A 78 2.00 0.04 -0.75
C GLY A 78 2.52 -0.23 -2.14
N ALA A 79 3.65 0.36 -2.48
CA ALA A 79 4.30 0.21 -3.78
C ALA A 79 4.65 -1.25 -4.12
N GLY A 80 4.87 -2.07 -3.12
CA GLY A 80 5.38 -3.43 -3.31
C GLY A 80 6.86 -3.46 -3.69
N ARG A 81 7.47 -4.61 -3.56
CA ARG A 81 8.89 -4.80 -3.84
C ARG A 81 9.14 -5.19 -5.30
N SER A 82 10.21 -4.67 -5.88
CA SER A 82 10.74 -5.09 -7.18
C SER A 82 11.70 -6.29 -7.06
N MET A 83 12.23 -6.55 -5.85
CA MET A 83 13.15 -7.65 -5.58
C MET A 83 13.03 -8.18 -4.14
N SER A 84 13.62 -9.36 -3.89
CA SER A 84 13.66 -9.95 -2.56
C SER A 84 14.61 -9.20 -1.61
N ARG A 85 14.38 -9.35 -0.28
CA ARG A 85 15.29 -8.78 0.74
C ARG A 85 16.73 -9.30 0.57
N HIS A 86 16.88 -10.56 0.19
CA HIS A 86 18.21 -11.15 -0.06
C HIS A 86 18.94 -10.46 -1.22
N GLN A 87 18.24 -10.18 -2.33
CA GLN A 87 18.79 -9.45 -3.47
C GLN A 87 19.14 -8.01 -3.09
N ALA A 88 18.26 -7.33 -2.33
CA ALA A 88 18.51 -5.99 -1.86
C ALA A 88 19.80 -5.89 -1.03
N ARG A 89 20.01 -6.83 -0.09
CA ARG A 89 21.26 -6.88 0.71
C ARG A 89 22.53 -7.11 -0.11
N LYS A 90 22.43 -7.77 -1.24
CA LYS A 90 23.59 -7.93 -2.16
C LYS A 90 23.88 -6.66 -2.94
N ARG A 91 22.87 -5.82 -3.17
CA ARG A 91 22.95 -4.63 -4.01
C ARG A 91 23.25 -3.35 -3.23
N TRP A 92 22.78 -3.23 -1.99
CA TRP A 92 22.94 -2.02 -1.16
C TRP A 92 23.61 -2.34 0.17
N HIS A 93 24.43 -1.37 0.62
CA HIS A 93 24.99 -1.35 1.96
C HIS A 93 24.18 -0.37 2.82
N GLY A 94 23.68 -0.81 3.97
CA GLY A 94 22.78 -0.02 4.80
C GLY A 94 23.38 1.32 5.23
N ARG A 95 24.68 1.40 5.49
CA ARG A 95 25.35 2.67 5.83
C ARG A 95 25.28 3.66 4.67
N GLN A 96 25.57 3.22 3.47
CA GLN A 96 25.48 4.01 2.25
C GLN A 96 24.07 4.58 2.06
N VAL A 97 23.03 3.73 2.23
CA VAL A 97 21.63 4.16 2.13
C VAL A 97 21.29 5.24 3.17
N VAL A 98 21.79 5.09 4.41
CA VAL A 98 21.60 6.12 5.46
C VAL A 98 22.25 7.44 5.05
N ASP A 99 23.50 7.39 4.58
CA ASP A 99 24.27 8.59 4.23
C ASP A 99 23.66 9.30 3.01
N GLU A 100 23.22 8.57 1.98
CA GLU A 100 22.50 9.11 0.82
C GLU A 100 21.18 9.78 1.21
N LEU A 101 20.38 9.16 2.07
CA LEU A 101 19.13 9.73 2.56
C LEU A 101 19.38 10.95 3.46
N ALA A 102 20.41 10.91 4.30
CA ALA A 102 20.81 12.05 5.14
C ALA A 102 21.21 13.27 4.28
N GLY A 103 21.92 13.04 3.16
CA GLY A 103 22.23 14.09 2.19
C GLY A 103 20.99 14.76 1.55
N ARG A 104 19.84 14.08 1.60
CA ARG A 104 18.52 14.59 1.18
C ARG A 104 17.69 15.14 2.34
N GLY A 105 18.25 15.28 3.53
CA GLY A 105 17.55 15.74 4.73
C GLY A 105 16.65 14.69 5.38
N ILE A 106 16.78 13.42 5.01
CA ILE A 106 15.94 12.33 5.52
C ILE A 106 16.71 11.56 6.58
N THR A 107 16.22 11.59 7.82
CA THR A 107 16.82 10.87 8.94
C THR A 107 16.31 9.44 9.01
N VAL A 108 17.24 8.48 8.92
CA VAL A 108 16.92 7.06 9.11
C VAL A 108 17.51 6.56 10.43
N ARG A 109 16.68 5.99 11.28
CA ARG A 109 17.10 5.32 12.53
C ARG A 109 16.72 3.85 12.47
N SER A 110 17.70 2.97 12.62
CA SER A 110 17.49 1.54 12.60
C SER A 110 18.51 0.87 13.51
N PRO A 111 18.13 -0.16 14.26
CA PRO A 111 19.07 -0.96 15.05
C PRO A 111 19.96 -1.85 14.17
N SER A 112 19.67 -1.97 12.87
CA SER A 112 20.32 -2.89 11.96
C SER A 112 20.64 -2.28 10.61
N SER A 113 21.91 -2.14 10.29
CA SER A 113 22.38 -1.75 8.95
C SER A 113 21.89 -2.74 7.87
N ARG A 114 21.81 -4.03 8.21
CA ARG A 114 21.25 -5.07 7.33
C ARG A 114 19.76 -4.79 7.02
N GLY A 115 18.99 -4.42 8.02
CA GLY A 115 17.58 -4.06 7.85
C GLY A 115 17.41 -2.86 6.93
N VAL A 116 18.27 -1.85 7.05
CA VAL A 116 18.25 -0.69 6.14
C VAL A 116 18.54 -1.11 4.70
N ALA A 117 19.52 -1.96 4.47
CA ALA A 117 19.84 -2.47 3.13
C ALA A 117 18.70 -3.28 2.52
N GLU A 118 17.99 -4.08 3.34
CA GLU A 118 16.81 -4.83 2.91
C GLU A 118 15.66 -3.92 2.43
N GLU A 119 15.53 -2.75 3.03
CA GLU A 119 14.45 -1.78 2.80
C GLU A 119 14.94 -0.57 1.95
N ALA A 120 16.07 -0.70 1.26
CA ALA A 120 16.59 0.35 0.38
C ALA A 120 15.51 0.80 -0.63
N PRO A 121 15.42 2.12 -0.93
CA PRO A 121 14.40 2.66 -1.84
C PRO A 121 14.32 1.92 -3.18
N GLY A 122 15.47 1.64 -3.80
CA GLY A 122 15.55 0.92 -5.08
C GLY A 122 15.12 -0.56 -5.05
N ALA A 123 14.78 -1.11 -3.88
CA ALA A 123 14.21 -2.45 -3.75
C ALA A 123 12.68 -2.49 -3.93
N TYR A 124 12.06 -1.32 -4.10
CA TYR A 124 10.63 -1.15 -4.28
C TYR A 124 10.29 -0.69 -5.68
N LYS A 125 9.05 -0.90 -6.10
CA LYS A 125 8.50 -0.32 -7.32
C LYS A 125 8.31 1.19 -7.13
N ASP A 126 8.24 1.91 -8.23
CA ASP A 126 7.85 3.31 -8.20
C ASP A 126 6.40 3.44 -7.72
N VAL A 127 6.21 4.19 -6.63
CA VAL A 127 4.88 4.33 -6.02
C VAL A 127 3.93 5.15 -6.88
N ALA A 128 4.43 6.12 -7.66
CA ALA A 128 3.61 6.91 -8.56
C ALA A 128 3.05 6.03 -9.70
N GLU A 129 3.88 5.15 -10.28
CA GLU A 129 3.42 4.17 -11.28
C GLU A 129 2.38 3.20 -10.70
N VAL A 130 2.57 2.76 -9.45
CA VAL A 130 1.61 1.90 -8.76
C VAL A 130 0.29 2.61 -8.54
N VAL A 131 0.31 3.89 -8.16
CA VAL A 131 -0.91 4.70 -7.99
C VAL A 131 -1.65 4.88 -9.30
N LEU A 132 -0.95 5.13 -10.41
CA LEU A 132 -1.56 5.26 -11.74
C LEU A 132 -2.21 3.97 -12.23
N ALA A 133 -1.77 2.82 -11.73
CA ALA A 133 -2.30 1.51 -12.08
C ALA A 133 -3.41 1.01 -11.12
N SER A 134 -3.74 1.79 -10.08
CA SER A 134 -4.73 1.44 -9.03
C SER A 134 -6.11 2.07 -9.29
#